data_5d3aa5ba045f3d926f4fc8e64c42e968
#
_entry.id   5d3aa5ba045f3d926f4fc8e64c42e968
#
_cell.length_a   1.000
_cell.length_b   1.000
_cell.length_c   1.000
_cell.angle_alpha   90.00
_cell.angle_beta   90.00
_cell.angle_gamma   90.00
#
_symmetry.space_group_name_H-M   'P 1'
#
loop_
_entity.id
_entity.type
_entity.pdbx_description
1 polymer ?
#
loop_
_entity_poly.entity_id
_entity_poly.type
_entity_poly.pdbx_seq_one_letter_code
_entity_poly.pdbx_strand_id
1 'polypeptide(L)'
;MKAAFIAYNQAFVEEVEMILHQLSLRGYTKWEDVKGVGSKTGEPHLGSHAWPSKNMATVCIVDDYIAPILKKRIQGLDHSAPEQGLRIFFWDVVDV
;
A
#
# COMPACT_ATOMS: atom_id res chain seq x y z
N MET A 1 2.97 0.89 -18.79
CA MET A 1 2.28 0.45 -17.56
C MET A 1 3.21 0.41 -16.38
N LYS A 2 2.68 0.59 -15.21
CA LYS A 2 3.42 0.55 -13.96
C LYS A 2 2.87 -0.55 -13.06
N ALA A 3 3.74 -1.19 -12.31
CA ALA A 3 3.33 -1.97 -11.16
C ALA A 3 3.35 -1.05 -9.94
N ALA A 4 2.26 -1.04 -9.19
CA ALA A 4 2.17 -0.30 -7.94
C ALA A 4 2.19 -1.31 -6.79
N PHE A 5 3.15 -1.15 -5.89
CA PHE A 5 3.26 -1.97 -4.69
C PHE A 5 2.94 -1.08 -3.48
N ILE A 6 1.90 -1.47 -2.75
CA ILE A 6 1.44 -0.72 -1.58
C ILE A 6 1.63 -1.59 -0.35
N ALA A 7 2.40 -1.09 0.62
CA ALA A 7 2.61 -1.76 1.89
C ALA A 7 1.99 -0.89 3.00
N TYR A 8 1.14 -1.48 3.82
CA TYR A 8 0.34 -0.71 4.78
C TYR A 8 -0.07 -1.54 5.97
N ASN A 9 -0.39 -0.85 7.07
CA ASN A 9 -0.98 -1.48 8.24
C ASN A 9 -2.38 -2.01 7.88
N GLN A 10 -2.73 -3.19 8.39
CA GLN A 10 -4.04 -3.81 8.15
C GLN A 10 -5.21 -2.88 8.49
N ALA A 11 -5.01 -1.93 9.40
CA ALA A 11 -6.05 -0.96 9.76
C ALA A 11 -6.48 -0.07 8.60
N PHE A 12 -5.65 0.03 7.55
CA PHE A 12 -5.94 0.85 6.37
C PHE A 12 -6.54 0.07 5.20
N VAL A 13 -6.88 -1.20 5.40
CA VAL A 13 -7.34 -2.05 4.28
C VAL A 13 -8.55 -1.46 3.57
N GLU A 14 -9.52 -0.96 4.33
CA GLU A 14 -10.74 -0.40 3.74
C GLU A 14 -10.46 0.87 2.94
N GLU A 15 -9.62 1.76 3.47
CA GLU A 15 -9.27 3.01 2.81
C GLU A 15 -8.46 2.77 1.54
N VAL A 16 -7.51 1.84 1.58
CA VAL A 16 -6.71 1.49 0.39
C VAL A 16 -7.61 0.88 -0.69
N GLU A 17 -8.46 -0.06 -0.33
CA GLU A 17 -9.36 -0.69 -1.29
C GLU A 17 -10.38 0.31 -1.85
N MET A 18 -10.84 1.26 -1.04
CA MET A 18 -11.71 2.34 -1.52
C MET A 18 -11.01 3.18 -2.58
N ILE A 19 -9.74 3.54 -2.36
CA ILE A 19 -8.96 4.30 -3.34
C ILE A 19 -8.86 3.51 -4.66
N LEU A 20 -8.52 2.23 -4.58
CA LEU A 20 -8.41 1.39 -5.77
C LEU A 20 -9.75 1.32 -6.51
N HIS A 21 -10.83 1.15 -5.79
CA HIS A 21 -12.17 1.10 -6.37
C HIS A 21 -12.55 2.42 -7.05
N GLN A 22 -12.31 3.56 -6.39
CA GLN A 22 -12.63 4.88 -6.93
C GLN A 22 -11.84 5.20 -8.19
N LEU A 23 -10.65 4.63 -8.34
CA LEU A 23 -9.83 4.77 -9.54
C LEU A 23 -10.11 3.67 -10.57
N SER A 24 -11.13 2.86 -10.35
CA SER A 24 -11.52 1.74 -11.21
C SER A 24 -10.42 0.70 -11.39
N LEU A 25 -9.59 0.52 -10.39
CA LEU A 25 -8.51 -0.46 -10.40
C LEU A 25 -9.01 -1.76 -9.79
N ARG A 26 -9.41 -2.71 -10.65
CA ARG A 26 -9.94 -4.00 -10.22
C ARG A 26 -8.91 -5.11 -10.15
N GLY A 27 -7.90 -5.04 -11.02
CA GLY A 27 -6.89 -6.09 -11.12
C GLY A 27 -5.78 -5.89 -10.10
N TYR A 28 -5.96 -6.38 -8.89
CA TYR A 28 -4.90 -6.34 -7.88
C TYR A 28 -4.80 -7.67 -7.16
N THR A 29 -3.61 -7.92 -6.60
CA THR A 29 -3.32 -9.07 -5.75
C THR A 29 -2.97 -8.56 -4.38
N LYS A 30 -3.56 -9.16 -3.36
CA LYS A 30 -3.38 -8.73 -1.97
C LYS A 30 -2.83 -9.88 -1.13
N TRP A 31 -1.86 -9.57 -0.29
CA TRP A 31 -1.34 -10.49 0.72
C TRP A 31 -1.69 -9.96 2.10
N GLU A 32 -2.26 -10.81 2.93
CA GLU A 32 -2.60 -10.50 4.31
C GLU A 32 -1.54 -11.01 5.27
N ASP A 33 -1.53 -10.45 6.47
CA ASP A 33 -0.69 -10.93 7.58
C ASP A 33 0.81 -10.97 7.24
N VAL A 34 1.29 -9.97 6.52
CA VAL A 34 2.73 -9.85 6.25
C VAL A 34 3.39 -9.02 7.33
N LYS A 35 4.63 -9.34 7.64
CA LYS A 35 5.42 -8.61 8.62
C LYS A 35 6.18 -7.48 7.94
N GLY A 36 6.34 -6.37 8.64
CA GLY A 36 7.06 -5.25 8.08
C GLY A 36 7.69 -4.38 9.17
N VAL A 37 8.86 -3.86 8.87
CA VAL A 37 9.52 -2.84 9.65
C VAL A 37 9.84 -1.71 8.66
N GLY A 38 9.18 -0.58 8.84
CA GLY A 38 9.26 0.50 7.88
C GLY A 38 10.37 1.49 8.20
N SER A 39 9.97 2.73 8.42
CA SER A 39 10.91 3.82 8.70
C SER A 39 11.53 3.69 10.10
N LYS A 40 12.58 4.49 10.35
CA LYS A 40 13.24 4.53 11.66
C LYS A 40 12.31 4.93 12.80
N THR A 41 11.27 5.70 12.50
CA THR A 41 10.32 6.21 13.49
C THR A 41 8.99 5.46 13.50
N GLY A 42 8.79 4.54 12.55
CA GLY A 42 7.57 3.75 12.45
C GLY A 42 7.61 2.55 13.39
N GLU A 43 6.45 2.15 13.88
CA GLU A 43 6.33 0.94 14.68
C GLU A 43 6.52 -0.30 13.79
N PRO A 44 7.26 -1.32 14.24
CA PRO A 44 7.28 -2.60 13.54
C PRO A 44 5.90 -3.25 13.51
N HIS A 45 5.57 -3.89 12.39
CA HIS A 45 4.30 -4.61 12.21
C HIS A 45 4.61 -6.10 12.05
N LEU A 46 4.82 -6.78 13.16
CA LEU A 46 5.33 -8.14 13.17
C LEU A 46 4.29 -9.18 13.60
N GLY A 47 3.11 -8.72 14.07
CA GLY A 47 2.09 -9.63 14.57
C GLY A 47 2.53 -10.40 15.81
N SER A 48 3.51 -9.89 16.55
CA SER A 48 4.03 -10.51 17.76
C SER A 48 3.38 -9.90 19.00
N HIS A 49 3.67 -10.49 20.18
CA HIS A 49 3.15 -9.98 21.44
C HIS A 49 3.56 -8.53 21.70
N ALA A 50 4.83 -8.19 21.43
CA ALA A 50 5.35 -6.81 21.61
C ALA A 50 4.90 -5.87 20.50
N TRP A 51 4.73 -6.39 19.27
CA TRP A 51 4.37 -5.64 18.08
C TRP A 51 3.19 -6.31 17.38
N PRO A 52 1.97 -6.16 17.91
CA PRO A 52 0.82 -6.92 17.43
C PRO A 52 0.28 -6.50 16.06
N SER A 53 0.57 -5.27 15.63
CA SER A 53 0.11 -4.81 14.33
C SER A 53 0.69 -5.63 13.20
N LYS A 54 -0.10 -5.84 12.15
CA LYS A 54 0.30 -6.59 10.97
C LYS A 54 0.17 -5.73 9.74
N ASN A 55 0.98 -6.02 8.73
CA ASN A 55 0.92 -5.35 7.45
C ASN A 55 0.13 -6.16 6.43
N MET A 56 -0.31 -5.44 5.43
CA MET A 56 -0.82 -5.99 4.18
C MET A 56 0.03 -5.46 3.05
N ALA A 57 0.04 -6.19 1.94
CA ALA A 57 0.71 -5.76 0.73
C ALA A 57 -0.23 -5.97 -0.45
N THR A 58 -0.29 -5.01 -1.34
CA THR A 58 -1.12 -5.08 -2.54
C THR A 58 -0.29 -4.67 -3.74
N VAL A 59 -0.40 -5.45 -4.81
CA VAL A 59 0.21 -5.12 -6.11
C VAL A 59 -0.90 -4.96 -7.13
N CYS A 60 -0.86 -3.88 -7.89
CA CYS A 60 -1.74 -3.71 -9.04
C CYS A 60 -0.97 -3.14 -10.22
N ILE A 61 -1.39 -3.50 -11.41
CA ILE A 61 -0.81 -2.98 -12.64
C ILE A 61 -1.71 -1.86 -13.14
N VAL A 62 -1.13 -0.69 -13.34
CA VAL A 62 -1.88 0.52 -13.67
C VAL A 62 -1.32 1.17 -14.93
N ASP A 63 -2.19 1.88 -15.64
CA ASP A 63 -1.74 2.71 -16.75
C ASP A 63 -0.87 3.86 -16.23
N ASP A 64 0.04 4.33 -17.07
CA ASP A 64 1.01 5.37 -16.69
C ASP A 64 0.31 6.63 -16.18
N TYR A 65 -0.83 6.99 -16.75
CA TYR A 65 -1.53 8.22 -16.33
C TYR A 65 -2.23 8.08 -14.97
N ILE A 66 -2.50 6.86 -14.53
CA ILE A 66 -3.12 6.60 -13.24
C ILE A 66 -2.07 6.64 -12.10
N ALA A 67 -0.84 6.25 -12.40
CA ALA A 67 0.20 6.13 -11.37
C ALA A 67 0.36 7.39 -10.51
N PRO A 68 0.51 8.61 -11.08
CA PRO A 68 0.65 9.81 -10.25
C PRO A 68 -0.62 10.12 -9.42
N ILE A 69 -1.79 9.78 -9.93
CA ILE A 69 -3.05 9.97 -9.20
C ILE A 69 -3.11 9.03 -8.01
N LEU A 70 -2.81 7.76 -8.22
CA LEU A 70 -2.78 6.75 -7.16
C LEU A 70 -1.74 7.11 -6.10
N LYS A 71 -0.53 7.51 -6.54
CA LYS A 71 0.53 7.95 -5.64
C LYS A 71 0.05 9.07 -4.71
N LYS A 72 -0.59 10.07 -5.26
CA LYS A 72 -1.07 11.22 -4.50
C LYS A 72 -2.13 10.82 -3.48
N ARG A 73 -3.05 9.93 -3.87
CA ARG A 73 -4.11 9.46 -2.97
C ARG A 73 -3.53 8.67 -1.80
N ILE A 74 -2.59 7.78 -2.07
CA ILE A 74 -1.93 6.98 -1.02
C ILE A 74 -1.08 7.87 -0.12
N GLN A 75 -0.35 8.84 -0.67
CA GLN A 75 0.42 9.79 0.15
C GLN A 75 -0.48 10.63 1.07
N GLY A 76 -1.67 10.99 0.59
CA GLY A 76 -2.64 11.70 1.43
C GLY A 76 -3.09 10.86 2.62
N LEU A 77 -3.30 9.57 2.40
CA LEU A 77 -3.64 8.65 3.47
C LEU A 77 -2.48 8.48 4.46
N ASP A 78 -1.23 8.39 3.96
CA ASP A 78 -0.03 8.30 4.80
C ASP A 78 0.10 9.52 5.71
N HIS A 79 -0.18 10.71 5.19
CA HIS A 79 -0.10 11.94 5.97
C HIS A 79 -1.08 11.95 7.16
N SER A 80 -2.15 11.19 7.09
CA SER A 80 -3.13 11.13 8.18
C SER A 80 -2.62 10.33 9.39
N ALA A 81 -1.67 9.41 9.17
CA ALA A 81 -1.09 8.59 10.24
C ALA A 81 0.33 8.13 9.83
N PRO A 82 1.30 9.05 9.81
CA PRO A 82 2.64 8.76 9.29
C PRO A 82 3.39 7.67 10.05
N GLU A 83 3.10 7.49 11.32
CA GLU A 83 3.71 6.45 12.16
C GLU A 83 3.32 5.02 11.73
N GLN A 84 2.26 4.86 10.95
CA GLN A 84 1.81 3.56 10.49
C GLN A 84 2.60 3.04 9.27
N GLY A 85 3.41 3.89 8.66
CA GLY A 85 4.36 3.45 7.64
C GLY A 85 3.76 3.03 6.31
N LEU A 86 2.64 3.62 5.90
CA LEU A 86 2.04 3.38 4.59
C LEU A 86 2.98 3.87 3.49
N ARG A 87 3.28 3.00 2.51
CA ARG A 87 4.21 3.30 1.43
C ARG A 87 3.67 2.78 0.11
N ILE A 88 4.02 3.47 -0.96
CA ILE A 88 3.73 3.02 -2.32
C ILE A 88 4.98 3.18 -3.18
N PHE A 89 5.27 2.16 -3.97
CA PHE A 89 6.38 2.15 -4.90
C PHE A 89 5.89 1.75 -6.28
N PHE A 90 6.55 2.26 -7.30
CA PHE A 90 6.21 1.96 -8.69
C PHE A 90 7.44 1.49 -9.44
N TRP A 91 7.24 0.61 -10.41
CA TRP A 91 8.25 0.26 -11.40
C TRP A 91 7.58 -0.02 -12.73
N ASP A 92 8.37 0.07 -13.79
CA ASP A 92 7.86 -0.21 -15.13
C ASP A 92 7.62 -1.70 -15.33
N VAL A 93 6.57 -2.04 -16.04
CA VAL A 93 6.30 -3.42 -16.43
C VAL A 93 6.27 -3.55 -17.94
N VAL A 94 6.71 -4.71 -18.41
CA VAL A 94 6.67 -5.06 -19.81
C VAL A 94 5.38 -5.80 -20.09
N ASP A 95 4.66 -5.38 -21.14
CA ASP A 95 3.45 -6.07 -21.57
C ASP A 95 3.77 -7.47 -22.08
N VAL A 96 2.90 -8.38 -21.76
CA VAL A 96 2.97 -9.76 -22.25
C VAL A 96 1.93 -10.05 -23.30
#